data_21ebca3709954781016b81a9786223f4
#
_entry.id   21ebca3709954781016b81a9786223f4
#
_cell.length_a   1.000
_cell.length_b   1.000
_cell.length_c   1.000
_cell.angle_alpha   90.00
_cell.angle_beta   90.00
_cell.angle_gamma   90.00
#
_symmetry.space_group_name_H-M   'P 1'
#
loop_
_entity.id
_entity.type
_entity.pdbx_description
1 polymer ?
#
loop_
_entity_poly.entity_id
_entity_poly.type
_entity_poly.pdbx_seq_one_letter_code
_entity_poly.pdbx_strand_id
1 'polypeptide(L)'
;MNTNKILQADLEAYSLDETKIADVIVDSDMSYEEAVLNGLPKGCPEEILSKQVILEVYYLSFDGKIHKGQIVVDERVAKEVQEVFTVAFETKFQITSVIPISKFGWDDDKSMDVDNTSAFNYRTIANTDILSRHSRGWAVDINPRLNPHYRKDGEIVPPGGIYEAGKPGVLVEGDAIVKTFKKYCWGWGGNWIGEKDWQHFEKEEV
;
A
#
# COMPACT_ATOMS: atom_id res chain seq x y z
N MET A 1 -3.03 0.63 -27.24
CA MET A 1 -3.71 0.93 -25.98
C MET A 1 -3.80 -0.36 -25.20
N ASN A 2 -3.08 -0.44 -24.11
CA ASN A 2 -2.90 -1.69 -23.36
C ASN A 2 -4.11 -1.91 -22.43
N THR A 3 -4.98 -2.83 -22.79
CA THR A 3 -6.29 -3.05 -22.16
C THR A 3 -6.25 -3.89 -20.90
N ASN A 4 -5.07 -4.24 -20.36
CA ASN A 4 -4.99 -5.10 -19.16
C ASN A 4 -4.06 -4.51 -18.11
N LYS A 5 -4.45 -3.35 -17.59
CA LYS A 5 -3.73 -2.65 -16.49
C LYS A 5 -4.22 -3.09 -15.10
N ILE A 6 -5.18 -4.03 -15.04
CA ILE A 6 -5.66 -4.62 -13.79
C ILE A 6 -5.15 -6.06 -13.74
N LEU A 7 -4.32 -6.36 -12.75
CA LEU A 7 -3.82 -7.68 -12.43
C LEU A 7 -4.73 -8.27 -11.35
N GLN A 8 -5.54 -9.25 -11.75
CA GLN A 8 -6.42 -9.95 -10.83
C GLN A 8 -5.61 -10.76 -9.82
N ALA A 9 -6.11 -10.85 -8.60
CA ALA A 9 -5.52 -11.69 -7.58
C ALA A 9 -5.59 -13.17 -7.99
N ASP A 10 -4.51 -13.90 -7.76
CA ASP A 10 -4.48 -15.34 -7.90
C ASP A 10 -5.23 -15.99 -6.71
N LEU A 11 -6.46 -16.41 -6.93
CA LEU A 11 -7.32 -16.98 -5.89
C LEU A 11 -6.74 -18.27 -5.28
N GLU A 12 -5.98 -19.03 -6.06
CA GLU A 12 -5.32 -20.23 -5.57
C GLU A 12 -4.25 -19.86 -4.52
N ALA A 13 -3.50 -18.78 -4.76
CA ALA A 13 -2.52 -18.27 -3.81
C ALA A 13 -3.13 -17.87 -2.48
N TYR A 14 -4.38 -17.38 -2.49
CA TYR A 14 -5.14 -17.05 -1.27
C TYR A 14 -5.92 -18.22 -0.68
N SER A 15 -5.89 -19.41 -1.30
CA SER A 15 -6.72 -20.56 -0.91
C SER A 15 -8.21 -20.22 -0.80
N LEU A 16 -8.68 -19.35 -1.70
CA LEU A 16 -10.08 -18.92 -1.80
C LEU A 16 -10.80 -19.74 -2.87
N ASP A 17 -11.94 -20.29 -2.48
CA ASP A 17 -12.89 -20.97 -3.37
C ASP A 17 -14.13 -20.09 -3.60
N GLU A 18 -15.00 -20.51 -4.51
CA GLU A 18 -16.23 -19.77 -4.88
C GLU A 18 -17.14 -19.49 -3.66
N THR A 19 -17.14 -20.37 -2.67
CA THR A 19 -18.01 -20.19 -1.48
C THR A 19 -17.48 -19.12 -0.56
N LYS A 20 -16.17 -19.02 -0.39
CA LYS A 20 -15.52 -17.96 0.41
C LYS A 20 -15.58 -16.62 -0.28
N ILE A 21 -15.47 -16.59 -1.62
CA ILE A 21 -15.55 -15.36 -2.42
C ILE A 21 -16.92 -14.69 -2.30
N ALA A 22 -18.00 -15.47 -2.15
CA ALA A 22 -19.36 -14.93 -2.02
C ALA A 22 -19.56 -14.03 -0.78
N ASP A 23 -18.73 -14.21 0.25
CA ASP A 23 -18.80 -13.47 1.52
C ASP A 23 -17.73 -12.34 1.62
N VAL A 24 -16.96 -12.12 0.55
CA VAL A 24 -15.90 -11.09 0.53
C VAL A 24 -16.50 -9.69 0.48
N ILE A 25 -16.03 -8.82 1.35
CA ILE A 25 -16.36 -7.39 1.31
C ILE A 25 -15.47 -6.70 0.26
N VAL A 26 -16.08 -5.99 -0.67
CA VAL A 26 -15.34 -5.25 -1.71
C VAL A 26 -15.15 -3.81 -1.29
N ASP A 27 -13.92 -3.44 -0.94
CA ASP A 27 -13.55 -2.07 -0.56
C ASP A 27 -13.20 -1.21 -1.78
N SER A 28 -12.67 -1.84 -2.83
CA SER A 28 -12.35 -1.18 -4.08
C SER A 28 -12.53 -2.12 -5.28
N ASP A 29 -13.17 -1.60 -6.34
CA ASP A 29 -13.36 -2.24 -7.64
C ASP A 29 -13.33 -1.17 -8.74
N MET A 30 -12.29 -0.33 -8.69
CA MET A 30 -12.12 0.83 -9.58
C MET A 30 -11.53 0.38 -10.93
N SER A 31 -12.00 1.01 -11.99
CA SER A 31 -11.34 0.95 -13.29
C SER A 31 -9.96 1.64 -13.24
N TYR A 32 -9.11 1.37 -14.23
CA TYR A 32 -7.82 2.06 -14.34
C TYR A 32 -7.97 3.58 -14.45
N GLU A 33 -9.00 4.05 -15.15
CA GLU A 33 -9.29 5.48 -15.26
C GLU A 33 -9.60 6.10 -13.90
N GLU A 34 -10.42 5.45 -13.09
CA GLU A 34 -10.79 5.93 -11.75
C GLU A 34 -9.62 5.86 -10.78
N ALA A 35 -8.86 4.77 -10.79
CA ALA A 35 -7.79 4.54 -9.82
C ALA A 35 -6.51 5.34 -10.10
N VAL A 36 -6.23 5.66 -11.39
CA VAL A 36 -4.93 6.21 -11.82
C VAL A 36 -5.05 7.55 -12.53
N LEU A 37 -6.10 7.79 -13.34
CA LEU A 37 -6.16 8.96 -14.21
C LEU A 37 -7.01 10.09 -13.65
N ASN A 38 -8.14 9.76 -13.01
CA ASN A 38 -9.07 10.76 -12.51
C ASN A 38 -8.44 11.62 -11.42
N GLY A 39 -8.39 12.93 -11.69
CA GLY A 39 -7.86 13.91 -10.75
C GLY A 39 -6.34 13.81 -10.52
N LEU A 40 -5.61 13.04 -11.32
CA LEU A 40 -4.16 12.90 -11.22
C LEU A 40 -3.49 14.29 -11.17
N PRO A 41 -2.59 14.55 -10.20
CA PRO A 41 -1.85 15.81 -10.14
C PRO A 41 -1.10 16.11 -11.44
N LYS A 42 -1.14 17.38 -11.87
CA LYS A 42 -0.51 17.82 -13.11
C LYS A 42 1.00 17.56 -13.11
N GLY A 43 1.52 17.24 -14.27
CA GLY A 43 2.97 17.09 -14.48
C GLY A 43 3.49 15.67 -14.28
N CYS A 44 2.63 14.68 -14.02
CA CYS A 44 3.05 13.29 -13.99
C CYS A 44 3.55 12.87 -15.38
N PRO A 45 4.84 12.46 -15.53
CA PRO A 45 5.38 12.04 -16.82
C PRO A 45 4.71 10.76 -17.33
N GLU A 46 4.53 10.68 -18.65
CA GLU A 46 3.96 9.48 -19.30
C GLU A 46 4.80 8.23 -19.03
N GLU A 47 6.10 8.37 -18.89
CA GLU A 47 7.02 7.27 -18.56
C GLU A 47 6.75 6.64 -17.18
N ILE A 48 6.24 7.42 -16.22
CA ILE A 48 5.79 6.94 -14.92
C ILE A 48 4.39 6.35 -15.04
N LEU A 49 3.49 7.11 -15.66
CA LEU A 49 2.07 6.76 -15.74
C LEU A 49 1.85 5.45 -16.52
N SER A 50 2.57 5.27 -17.62
CA SER A 50 2.48 4.06 -18.45
C SER A 50 2.90 2.78 -17.73
N LYS A 51 3.65 2.89 -16.62
CA LYS A 51 4.12 1.75 -15.83
C LYS A 51 3.17 1.37 -14.69
N GLN A 52 2.20 2.22 -14.36
CA GLN A 52 1.29 1.92 -13.27
C GLN A 52 0.29 0.82 -13.66
N VAL A 53 0.10 -0.13 -12.75
CA VAL A 53 -0.90 -1.20 -12.83
C VAL A 53 -1.67 -1.27 -11.53
N ILE A 54 -2.91 -1.74 -11.59
CA ILE A 54 -3.72 -2.04 -10.41
C ILE A 54 -3.53 -3.52 -10.07
N LEU A 55 -3.22 -3.81 -8.81
CA LEU A 55 -3.29 -5.15 -8.25
C LEU A 55 -4.58 -5.29 -7.46
N GLU A 56 -5.37 -6.32 -7.73
CA GLU A 56 -6.40 -6.78 -6.83
C GLU A 56 -5.75 -7.62 -5.72
N VAL A 57 -6.13 -7.35 -4.49
CA VAL A 57 -5.56 -8.04 -3.31
C VAL A 57 -6.67 -8.45 -2.35
N TYR A 58 -6.49 -9.58 -1.68
CA TYR A 58 -7.35 -10.02 -0.59
C TYR A 58 -6.60 -9.89 0.74
N TYR A 59 -7.32 -9.55 1.79
CA TYR A 59 -6.76 -9.39 3.14
C TYR A 59 -7.80 -9.65 4.21
N LEU A 60 -7.34 -10.00 5.40
CA LEU A 60 -8.17 -10.07 6.60
C LEU A 60 -8.27 -8.67 7.21
N SER A 61 -9.48 -8.17 7.43
CA SER A 61 -9.68 -6.88 8.08
C SER A 61 -10.02 -7.03 9.57
N PHE A 62 -10.12 -5.91 10.29
CA PHE A 62 -10.33 -5.84 11.73
C PHE A 62 -11.76 -6.26 12.16
N ASP A 63 -12.70 -6.34 11.22
CA ASP A 63 -14.02 -6.93 11.44
C ASP A 63 -14.02 -8.46 11.40
N GLY A 64 -12.85 -9.08 11.16
CA GLY A 64 -12.67 -10.52 11.08
C GLY A 64 -13.10 -11.15 9.76
N LYS A 65 -13.42 -10.32 8.74
CA LYS A 65 -13.83 -10.79 7.42
C LYS A 65 -12.72 -10.63 6.39
N ILE A 66 -12.89 -11.34 5.27
CA ILE A 66 -12.03 -11.20 4.10
C ILE A 66 -12.53 -10.01 3.29
N HIS A 67 -11.60 -9.12 2.96
CA HIS A 67 -11.85 -7.98 2.11
C HIS A 67 -11.08 -8.12 0.79
N LYS A 68 -11.61 -7.52 -0.28
CA LYS A 68 -10.95 -7.31 -1.56
C LYS A 68 -10.72 -5.82 -1.76
N GLY A 69 -9.47 -5.44 -1.97
CA GLY A 69 -9.10 -4.08 -2.31
C GLY A 69 -8.25 -4.02 -3.56
N GLN A 70 -7.76 -2.81 -3.85
CA GLN A 70 -6.91 -2.54 -4.99
C GLN A 70 -5.75 -1.63 -4.59
N ILE A 71 -4.54 -1.95 -5.05
CA ILE A 71 -3.36 -1.12 -4.86
C ILE A 71 -2.71 -0.82 -6.22
N VAL A 72 -2.29 0.43 -6.42
CA VAL A 72 -1.63 0.86 -7.67
C VAL A 72 -0.13 0.88 -7.46
N VAL A 73 0.60 0.17 -8.32
CA VAL A 73 2.07 0.06 -8.25
C VAL A 73 2.69 0.06 -9.65
N ASP A 74 4.00 0.26 -9.74
CA ASP A 74 4.74 0.03 -10.99
C ASP A 74 4.69 -1.46 -11.38
N GLU A 75 4.46 -1.75 -12.67
CA GLU A 75 4.37 -3.13 -13.20
C GLU A 75 5.58 -4.01 -12.86
N ARG A 76 6.77 -3.40 -12.67
CA ARG A 76 8.02 -4.12 -12.39
C ARG A 76 8.10 -4.65 -10.96
N VAL A 77 7.39 -4.04 -10.01
CA VAL A 77 7.33 -4.48 -8.61
C VAL A 77 6.03 -5.22 -8.28
N ALA A 78 5.11 -5.31 -9.23
CA ALA A 78 3.77 -5.85 -9.02
C ALA A 78 3.75 -7.25 -8.39
N LYS A 79 4.62 -8.17 -8.87
CA LYS A 79 4.71 -9.53 -8.33
C LYS A 79 5.24 -9.57 -6.89
N GLU A 80 6.16 -8.69 -6.55
CA GLU A 80 6.73 -8.60 -5.21
C GLU A 80 5.66 -8.14 -4.22
N VAL A 81 4.91 -7.10 -4.58
CA VAL A 81 3.80 -6.57 -3.77
C VAL A 81 2.67 -7.59 -3.65
N GLN A 82 2.35 -8.30 -4.74
CA GLN A 82 1.35 -9.38 -4.70
C GLN A 82 1.75 -10.47 -3.70
N GLU A 83 3.02 -10.91 -3.67
CA GLU A 83 3.51 -11.88 -2.69
C GLU A 83 3.39 -11.34 -1.26
N VAL A 84 3.67 -10.06 -1.02
CA VAL A 84 3.51 -9.44 0.30
C VAL A 84 2.06 -9.55 0.78
N PHE A 85 1.07 -9.25 -0.07
CA PHE A 85 -0.35 -9.39 0.30
C PHE A 85 -0.77 -10.85 0.49
N THR A 86 -0.24 -11.78 -0.30
CA THR A 86 -0.45 -13.21 -0.09
C THR A 86 0.07 -13.65 1.28
N VAL A 87 1.28 -13.25 1.64
CA VAL A 87 1.87 -13.54 2.96
C VAL A 87 1.08 -12.88 4.09
N ALA A 88 0.62 -11.64 3.90
CA ALA A 88 -0.24 -10.97 4.88
C ALA A 88 -1.53 -11.76 5.13
N PHE A 89 -2.16 -12.27 4.07
CA PHE A 89 -3.36 -13.08 4.16
C PHE A 89 -3.09 -14.42 4.85
N GLU A 90 -2.06 -15.15 4.45
CA GLU A 90 -1.68 -16.45 5.03
C GLU A 90 -1.35 -16.36 6.52
N THR A 91 -0.65 -15.30 6.92
CA THR A 91 -0.27 -15.04 8.32
C THR A 91 -1.37 -14.37 9.13
N LYS A 92 -2.52 -14.07 8.52
CA LYS A 92 -3.66 -13.36 9.12
C LYS A 92 -3.28 -11.99 9.68
N PHE A 93 -2.32 -11.33 9.03
CA PHE A 93 -2.02 -9.94 9.35
C PHE A 93 -3.20 -9.06 8.94
N GLN A 94 -3.72 -8.28 9.90
CA GLN A 94 -4.90 -7.47 9.65
C GLN A 94 -4.55 -6.16 8.95
N ILE A 95 -5.32 -5.83 7.90
CA ILE A 95 -5.20 -4.58 7.14
C ILE A 95 -6.56 -3.88 7.21
N THR A 96 -6.54 -2.57 7.47
CA THR A 96 -7.78 -1.78 7.62
C THR A 96 -8.51 -1.64 6.30
N SER A 97 -7.82 -1.15 5.27
CA SER A 97 -8.35 -1.04 3.90
C SER A 97 -7.22 -0.94 2.88
N VAL A 98 -7.53 -1.26 1.61
CA VAL A 98 -6.59 -1.12 0.47
C VAL A 98 -7.34 -0.49 -0.69
N ILE A 99 -7.25 0.83 -0.80
CA ILE A 99 -8.01 1.63 -1.77
C ILE A 99 -7.06 2.60 -2.47
N PRO A 100 -7.12 2.74 -3.82
CA PRO A 100 -6.28 3.69 -4.56
C PRO A 100 -6.43 5.13 -4.05
N ILE A 101 -5.31 5.85 -4.00
CA ILE A 101 -5.24 7.22 -3.44
C ILE A 101 -6.15 8.21 -4.16
N SER A 102 -6.47 7.98 -5.43
CA SER A 102 -7.39 8.80 -6.23
C SER A 102 -8.79 8.88 -5.60
N LYS A 103 -9.23 7.86 -4.86
CA LYS A 103 -10.48 7.85 -4.10
C LYS A 103 -10.53 8.94 -3.03
N PHE A 104 -9.37 9.32 -2.53
CA PHE A 104 -9.17 10.38 -1.53
C PHE A 104 -8.80 11.72 -2.16
N GLY A 105 -8.91 11.85 -3.50
CA GLY A 105 -8.56 13.05 -4.24
C GLY A 105 -7.05 13.32 -4.30
N TRP A 106 -6.23 12.27 -4.27
CA TRP A 106 -4.75 12.32 -4.26
C TRP A 106 -4.19 12.98 -2.97
N ASP A 107 -5.00 13.04 -1.94
CA ASP A 107 -4.68 13.62 -0.64
C ASP A 107 -4.22 12.51 0.31
N ASP A 108 -2.93 12.52 0.62
CA ASP A 108 -2.26 11.52 1.44
C ASP A 108 -2.80 11.52 2.89
N ASP A 109 -3.01 12.73 3.44
CA ASP A 109 -3.52 12.88 4.80
C ASP A 109 -4.92 12.27 4.94
N LYS A 110 -5.81 12.51 3.97
CA LYS A 110 -7.16 11.90 3.99
C LYS A 110 -7.13 10.38 3.89
N SER A 111 -6.19 9.82 3.13
CA SER A 111 -6.00 8.38 3.02
C SER A 111 -5.48 7.80 4.34
N MET A 112 -4.47 8.43 4.93
CA MET A 112 -3.90 8.01 6.21
C MET A 112 -4.88 8.16 7.37
N ASP A 113 -5.74 9.19 7.37
CA ASP A 113 -6.73 9.43 8.42
C ASP A 113 -7.72 8.28 8.61
N VAL A 114 -8.01 7.53 7.54
CA VAL A 114 -8.86 6.33 7.58
C VAL A 114 -8.05 5.03 7.63
N ASP A 115 -6.75 5.12 7.94
CA ASP A 115 -5.83 3.98 8.06
C ASP A 115 -5.73 3.16 6.76
N ASN A 116 -5.80 3.83 5.59
CA ASN A 116 -5.78 3.17 4.30
C ASN A 116 -4.36 2.81 3.86
N THR A 117 -4.15 1.55 3.51
CA THR A 117 -2.93 1.06 2.86
C THR A 117 -2.89 1.49 1.41
N SER A 118 -1.81 2.13 0.97
CA SER A 118 -1.68 2.70 -0.38
C SER A 118 -0.24 2.62 -0.92
N ALA A 119 -0.09 2.89 -2.23
CA ALA A 119 1.23 2.89 -2.86
C ALA A 119 1.40 4.09 -3.81
N PHE A 120 0.95 4.02 -5.07
CA PHE A 120 1.15 5.10 -6.04
C PHE A 120 0.43 6.38 -5.61
N ASN A 121 1.21 7.46 -5.44
CA ASN A 121 0.73 8.81 -5.19
C ASN A 121 1.72 9.81 -5.80
N TYR A 122 1.32 10.49 -6.90
CA TYR A 122 2.21 11.41 -7.60
C TYR A 122 2.35 12.73 -6.83
N ARG A 123 3.39 12.82 -6.02
CA ARG A 123 3.73 13.97 -5.16
C ARG A 123 5.22 14.09 -4.89
N THR A 124 5.66 15.24 -4.44
CA THR A 124 7.01 15.41 -3.86
C THR A 124 7.04 14.96 -2.40
N ILE A 125 8.21 14.72 -1.87
CA ILE A 125 8.44 14.60 -0.43
C ILE A 125 8.11 15.95 0.21
N ALA A 126 7.40 15.92 1.34
CA ALA A 126 6.96 17.13 2.03
C ALA A 126 8.11 18.13 2.24
N ASN A 127 7.86 19.40 1.89
CA ASN A 127 8.81 20.51 1.98
C ASN A 127 10.07 20.37 1.11
N THR A 128 10.02 19.59 0.03
CA THR A 128 11.11 19.44 -0.95
C THR A 128 10.59 19.45 -2.39
N ASP A 129 11.49 19.60 -3.36
CA ASP A 129 11.22 19.42 -4.79
C ASP A 129 11.52 17.99 -5.28
N ILE A 130 11.85 17.07 -4.37
CA ILE A 130 12.22 15.69 -4.69
C ILE A 130 10.94 14.85 -4.81
N LEU A 131 10.78 14.13 -5.92
CA LEU A 131 9.68 13.20 -6.08
C LEU A 131 9.79 12.06 -5.05
N SER A 132 8.69 11.79 -4.37
CA SER A 132 8.56 10.64 -3.48
C SER A 132 8.69 9.33 -4.27
N ARG A 133 9.12 8.24 -3.62
CA ARG A 133 9.08 6.90 -4.21
C ARG A 133 7.65 6.45 -4.53
N HIS A 134 6.67 6.93 -3.78
CA HIS A 134 5.25 6.76 -4.10
C HIS A 134 4.90 7.29 -5.49
N SER A 135 5.51 8.38 -5.93
CA SER A 135 5.29 8.96 -7.27
C SER A 135 5.65 8.02 -8.42
N ARG A 136 6.43 7.00 -8.15
CA ARG A 136 6.82 5.97 -9.12
C ARG A 136 6.08 4.65 -8.93
N GLY A 137 5.27 4.51 -7.86
CA GLY A 137 4.68 3.23 -7.46
C GLY A 137 5.73 2.26 -6.89
N TRP A 138 6.81 2.78 -6.28
CA TRP A 138 7.91 2.03 -5.67
C TRP A 138 7.93 2.12 -4.15
N ALA A 139 6.87 2.60 -3.56
CA ALA A 139 6.67 2.61 -2.13
C ALA A 139 5.27 2.13 -1.77
N VAL A 140 5.15 1.53 -0.60
CA VAL A 140 3.91 1.01 -0.02
C VAL A 140 3.84 1.43 1.44
N ASP A 141 2.73 2.04 1.84
CA ASP A 141 2.42 2.35 3.22
C ASP A 141 1.30 1.42 3.72
N ILE A 142 1.52 0.74 4.85
CA ILE A 142 0.59 -0.24 5.42
C ILE A 142 0.07 0.24 6.76
N ASN A 143 -1.27 0.33 6.90
CA ASN A 143 -1.97 0.70 8.12
C ASN A 143 -1.33 1.94 8.79
N PRO A 144 -1.38 3.12 8.18
CA PRO A 144 -0.62 4.30 8.62
C PRO A 144 -0.93 4.79 10.04
N ARG A 145 -2.14 4.59 10.55
CA ARG A 145 -2.49 4.98 11.92
C ARG A 145 -1.92 4.03 12.96
N LEU A 146 -1.75 2.75 12.60
CA LEU A 146 -1.16 1.72 13.46
C LEU A 146 0.36 1.67 13.33
N ASN A 147 0.87 2.14 12.19
CA ASN A 147 2.28 2.18 11.83
C ASN A 147 2.73 3.61 11.47
N PRO A 148 2.51 4.61 12.35
CA PRO A 148 2.72 6.00 12.00
C PRO A 148 4.20 6.35 11.75
N HIS A 149 4.42 7.45 11.05
CA HIS A 149 5.71 8.09 10.94
C HIS A 149 5.96 9.00 12.15
N TYR A 150 6.94 8.66 12.96
CA TYR A 150 7.45 9.51 14.07
C TYR A 150 8.66 10.27 13.54
N ARG A 151 8.45 11.54 13.18
CA ARG A 151 9.45 12.43 12.58
C ARG A 151 10.48 12.90 13.60
N LYS A 152 11.64 13.34 13.11
CA LYS A 152 12.73 13.87 13.96
C LYS A 152 12.35 15.08 14.82
N ASP A 153 11.42 15.90 14.34
CA ASP A 153 10.90 17.08 15.05
C ASP A 153 9.82 16.75 16.08
N GLY A 154 9.44 15.48 16.21
CA GLY A 154 8.44 15.00 17.14
C GLY A 154 7.01 14.98 16.57
N GLU A 155 6.82 15.38 15.31
CA GLU A 155 5.53 15.24 14.64
C GLU A 155 5.19 13.76 14.42
N ILE A 156 3.92 13.40 14.60
CA ILE A 156 3.38 12.07 14.33
C ILE A 156 2.45 12.17 13.14
N VAL A 157 2.70 11.38 12.10
CA VAL A 157 1.93 11.37 10.85
C VAL A 157 1.38 9.95 10.61
N PRO A 158 0.07 9.79 10.45
CA PRO A 158 -0.98 10.79 10.62
C PRO A 158 -1.16 11.24 12.08
N PRO A 159 -1.74 12.44 12.32
CA PRO A 159 -2.00 12.92 13.67
C PRO A 159 -2.85 11.91 14.47
N GLY A 160 -2.40 11.61 15.69
CA GLY A 160 -3.06 10.63 16.56
C GLY A 160 -2.81 9.17 16.18
N GLY A 161 -1.89 8.90 15.24
CA GLY A 161 -1.36 7.55 15.00
C GLY A 161 -0.60 7.04 16.22
N ILE A 162 -0.73 5.76 16.55
CA ILE A 162 -0.13 5.14 17.73
C ILE A 162 0.55 3.83 17.32
N TYR A 163 1.85 3.74 17.58
CA TYR A 163 2.61 2.52 17.38
C TYR A 163 2.65 1.67 18.65
N GLU A 164 2.03 0.51 18.61
CA GLU A 164 2.04 -0.46 19.71
C GLU A 164 2.49 -1.83 19.22
N ALA A 165 3.78 -2.11 19.31
CA ALA A 165 4.37 -3.38 18.87
C ALA A 165 3.63 -4.60 19.45
N GLY A 166 3.34 -5.59 18.59
CA GLY A 166 2.64 -6.82 18.97
C GLY A 166 1.11 -6.72 18.94
N LYS A 167 0.54 -5.58 18.60
CA LYS A 167 -0.89 -5.48 18.30
C LYS A 167 -1.19 -5.93 16.87
N PRO A 168 -2.41 -6.44 16.59
CA PRO A 168 -2.82 -6.76 15.24
C PRO A 168 -2.64 -5.59 14.27
N GLY A 169 -2.13 -5.86 13.06
CA GLY A 169 -1.91 -4.85 12.03
C GLY A 169 -0.70 -3.94 12.24
N VAL A 170 0.08 -4.15 13.31
CA VAL A 170 1.30 -3.40 13.61
C VAL A 170 2.53 -4.17 13.10
N LEU A 171 3.34 -3.50 12.29
CA LEU A 171 4.57 -4.04 11.69
C LEU A 171 5.72 -3.99 12.70
N VAL A 172 6.43 -5.11 12.86
CA VAL A 172 7.63 -5.17 13.69
C VAL A 172 8.77 -5.86 12.94
N GLU A 173 10.01 -5.56 13.34
CA GLU A 173 11.18 -6.25 12.79
C GLU A 173 11.05 -7.77 12.97
N GLY A 174 11.23 -8.49 11.89
CA GLY A 174 11.11 -9.95 11.87
C GLY A 174 9.74 -10.51 11.51
N ASP A 175 8.71 -9.67 11.33
CA ASP A 175 7.43 -10.09 10.77
C ASP A 175 7.58 -10.66 9.35
N ALA A 176 6.65 -11.54 8.99
CA ALA A 176 6.63 -12.15 7.67
C ALA A 176 6.54 -11.10 6.55
N ILE A 177 5.74 -10.04 6.73
CA ILE A 177 5.59 -8.95 5.78
C ILE A 177 6.92 -8.20 5.60
N VAL A 178 7.54 -7.77 6.72
CA VAL A 178 8.84 -7.07 6.68
C VAL A 178 9.91 -7.94 6.04
N LYS A 179 9.95 -9.24 6.35
CA LYS A 179 10.87 -10.20 5.72
C LYS A 179 10.62 -10.34 4.24
N THR A 180 9.37 -10.37 3.79
CA THR A 180 9.02 -10.51 2.38
C THR A 180 9.47 -9.30 1.58
N PHE A 181 9.22 -8.09 2.06
CA PHE A 181 9.76 -6.88 1.44
C PHE A 181 11.30 -6.89 1.38
N LYS A 182 11.97 -7.23 2.48
CA LYS A 182 13.44 -7.31 2.54
C LYS A 182 14.02 -8.37 1.61
N LYS A 183 13.35 -9.51 1.41
CA LYS A 183 13.71 -10.54 0.43
C LYS A 183 13.88 -9.95 -0.99
N TYR A 184 13.06 -8.96 -1.31
CA TYR A 184 13.10 -8.24 -2.58
C TYR A 184 13.90 -6.93 -2.55
N CYS A 185 14.76 -6.75 -1.55
CA CYS A 185 15.60 -5.56 -1.37
C CYS A 185 14.84 -4.24 -1.20
N TRP A 186 13.64 -4.29 -0.60
CA TRP A 186 12.96 -3.08 -0.17
C TRP A 186 13.51 -2.60 1.17
N GLY A 187 13.71 -1.31 1.29
CA GLY A 187 13.95 -0.65 2.57
C GLY A 187 12.67 -0.60 3.42
N TRP A 188 12.82 -0.55 4.74
CA TRP A 188 11.72 -0.34 5.68
C TRP A 188 12.01 0.84 6.59
N GLY A 189 11.10 1.82 6.65
CA GLY A 189 11.25 3.03 7.45
C GLY A 189 11.32 2.77 8.97
N GLY A 190 10.83 1.60 9.43
CA GLY A 190 11.03 1.16 10.81
C GLY A 190 12.49 0.96 11.20
N ASN A 191 13.41 0.85 10.22
CA ASN A 191 14.86 0.73 10.45
C ASN A 191 15.61 2.07 10.36
N TRP A 192 14.95 3.17 10.01
CA TRP A 192 15.61 4.46 9.88
C TRP A 192 16.18 4.94 11.23
N ILE A 193 17.26 5.73 11.18
CA ILE A 193 17.91 6.27 12.38
C ILE A 193 17.45 7.71 12.59
N GLY A 194 17.02 8.02 13.81
CA GLY A 194 16.58 9.36 14.21
C GLY A 194 15.12 9.69 13.94
N GLU A 195 14.45 8.92 13.11
CA GLU A 195 13.02 8.92 12.88
C GLU A 195 12.55 7.50 12.60
N LYS A 196 11.26 7.26 12.68
CA LYS A 196 10.66 5.94 12.39
C LYS A 196 9.43 6.11 11.55
N ASP A 197 9.42 5.51 10.37
CA ASP A 197 8.25 5.45 9.51
C ASP A 197 7.84 3.99 9.34
N TRP A 198 7.07 3.50 10.32
CA TRP A 198 6.76 2.07 10.38
C TRP A 198 5.83 1.59 9.28
N GLN A 199 5.00 2.48 8.70
CA GLN A 199 4.13 2.14 7.58
C GLN A 199 4.92 1.88 6.29
N HIS A 200 6.06 2.58 6.12
CA HIS A 200 6.72 2.83 4.85
C HIS A 200 7.71 1.75 4.43
N PHE A 201 7.46 1.19 3.25
CA PHE A 201 8.42 0.36 2.51
C PHE A 201 8.73 1.03 1.18
N GLU A 202 10.00 1.06 0.79
CA GLU A 202 10.40 1.66 -0.49
C GLU A 202 11.50 0.86 -1.18
N LYS A 203 11.53 0.94 -2.52
CA LYS A 203 12.59 0.38 -3.36
C LYS A 203 13.37 1.50 -4.00
N GLU A 204 14.71 1.44 -3.94
CA GLU A 204 15.56 2.52 -4.45
C GLU A 204 15.62 2.50 -5.98
N GLU A 205 15.74 1.30 -6.59
CA GLU A 205 15.84 1.09 -8.04
C GLU A 205 15.04 -0.14 -8.48
N VAL A 206 14.53 -0.11 -9.73
CA VAL A 206 13.70 -1.17 -10.33
C VAL A 206 14.09 -1.42 -11.79
#